data_93769dee4dbe8c9b8aff94b1bae89195
#
_entry.id   93769dee4dbe8c9b8aff94b1bae89195
#
_cell.length_a   1.000
_cell.length_b   1.000
_cell.length_c   1.000
_cell.angle_alpha   90.00
_cell.angle_beta   90.00
_cell.angle_gamma   90.00
#
_symmetry.space_group_name_H-M   'P 1'
#
loop_
_entity.id
_entity.type
_entity.pdbx_description
1 polymer ?
#
loop_
_entity_poly.entity_id
_entity_poly.type
_entity_poly.pdbx_seq_one_letter_code
_entity_poly.pdbx_strand_id
1 'polypeptide(L)'
;MKLKLLFLSVTCFANVFCKAQLHTDSLRPLTIGEVRTVHSSVLHEDRKLNIVLPYTYDASKAYPVIYLLDGSVNEDLIHITGLVQFYNMQFNMSEVIIVGIANVDRKRDFTFHTELKDLQKSYPTTGHSDAFIRFLEIELQPYIKATYKTNDTSYIIGQSLGGLLATEILLKKPELFSHYLIVSPSLWWDNESLLKQAKDLLAKQSDREMYVYVSVGGKEDKIMQKDAKELVAALRAANKPKQKIDFLLLPEENHATILHQSISEAFKKLFPYKEN
;
A
#
# COMPACT_ATOMS: atom_id res chain seq x y z
N MET A 1 -56.54 -51.54 -63.01
CA MET A 1 -55.78 -51.51 -61.75
C MET A 1 -54.66 -50.53 -61.91
N LYS A 2 -54.85 -49.27 -61.40
CA LYS A 2 -53.87 -48.19 -61.58
C LYS A 2 -53.04 -48.07 -60.31
N LEU A 3 -51.73 -48.36 -60.39
CA LEU A 3 -50.76 -48.26 -59.34
C LEU A 3 -50.34 -46.74 -59.15
N LYS A 4 -50.65 -46.17 -58.01
CA LYS A 4 -50.17 -44.79 -57.67
C LYS A 4 -48.83 -44.92 -56.97
N LEU A 5 -47.81 -44.43 -57.63
CA LEU A 5 -46.46 -44.25 -57.02
C LEU A 5 -46.48 -43.02 -56.11
N LEU A 6 -46.19 -43.20 -54.81
CA LEU A 6 -46.06 -42.14 -53.85
C LEU A 6 -44.55 -41.78 -53.78
N PHE A 7 -44.20 -40.57 -54.25
CA PHE A 7 -42.84 -40.03 -54.10
C PHE A 7 -42.73 -39.40 -52.72
N LEU A 8 -41.91 -40.01 -51.88
CA LEU A 8 -41.53 -39.47 -50.58
C LEU A 8 -40.29 -38.59 -50.77
N SER A 9 -40.42 -37.29 -50.73
CA SER A 9 -39.29 -36.36 -50.76
C SER A 9 -38.69 -36.23 -49.37
N VAL A 10 -37.50 -36.78 -49.14
CA VAL A 10 -36.70 -36.61 -47.92
C VAL A 10 -35.94 -35.29 -48.06
N THR A 11 -36.41 -34.25 -47.37
CA THR A 11 -35.71 -32.98 -47.24
C THR A 11 -34.61 -33.12 -46.18
N CYS A 12 -33.36 -33.28 -46.60
CA CYS A 12 -32.19 -33.27 -45.74
C CYS A 12 -31.94 -31.83 -45.25
N PHE A 13 -32.31 -31.50 -44.01
CA PHE A 13 -31.84 -30.27 -43.38
C PHE A 13 -30.36 -30.43 -43.01
N ALA A 14 -29.48 -29.87 -43.83
CA ALA A 14 -28.08 -29.72 -43.50
C ALA A 14 -27.98 -28.59 -42.44
N ASN A 15 -27.79 -28.95 -41.15
CA ASN A 15 -27.41 -28.01 -40.14
C ASN A 15 -25.99 -27.48 -40.41
N VAL A 16 -25.91 -26.35 -41.05
CA VAL A 16 -24.65 -25.61 -41.19
C VAL A 16 -24.31 -25.03 -39.80
N PHE A 17 -23.52 -25.76 -39.03
CA PHE A 17 -22.89 -25.19 -37.82
C PHE A 17 -21.86 -24.14 -38.27
N CYS A 18 -22.26 -22.89 -38.31
CA CYS A 18 -21.33 -21.79 -38.47
C CYS A 18 -20.50 -21.71 -37.17
N LYS A 19 -19.31 -22.32 -37.15
CA LYS A 19 -18.33 -22.14 -36.10
C LYS A 19 -17.80 -20.71 -36.22
N ALA A 20 -18.27 -19.79 -35.38
CA ALA A 20 -17.63 -18.50 -35.25
C ALA A 20 -16.17 -18.72 -34.77
N GLN A 21 -15.23 -18.45 -35.67
CA GLN A 21 -13.81 -18.58 -35.38
C GLN A 21 -13.28 -17.17 -35.07
N LEU A 22 -12.85 -16.98 -33.83
CA LEU A 22 -12.14 -15.77 -33.44
C LEU A 22 -10.68 -15.90 -33.91
N HIS A 23 -10.21 -14.86 -34.58
CA HIS A 23 -8.81 -14.73 -35.00
C HIS A 23 -8.14 -13.71 -34.12
N THR A 24 -6.90 -13.98 -33.71
CA THR A 24 -6.07 -13.02 -32.99
C THR A 24 -5.35 -12.14 -34.01
N ASP A 25 -5.77 -10.88 -34.11
CA ASP A 25 -5.15 -9.92 -35.03
C ASP A 25 -3.88 -9.29 -34.47
N SER A 26 -3.81 -9.14 -33.14
CA SER A 26 -2.62 -8.62 -32.45
C SER A 26 -2.56 -9.12 -31.00
N LEU A 27 -1.34 -9.26 -30.49
CA LEU A 27 -1.05 -9.58 -29.10
C LEU A 27 -0.13 -8.49 -28.53
N ARG A 28 -0.56 -7.83 -27.47
CA ARG A 28 0.27 -6.86 -26.75
C ARG A 28 0.21 -7.14 -25.26
N PRO A 29 1.33 -6.97 -24.51
CA PRO A 29 1.30 -7.06 -23.05
C PRO A 29 0.35 -6.00 -22.46
N LEU A 30 -0.41 -6.38 -21.43
CA LEU A 30 -1.07 -5.44 -20.54
C LEU A 30 -0.07 -5.02 -19.46
N THR A 31 0.52 -3.83 -19.59
CA THR A 31 1.47 -3.30 -18.63
C THR A 31 0.76 -2.40 -17.61
N ILE A 32 1.04 -2.64 -16.32
CA ILE A 32 0.49 -1.84 -15.20
C ILE A 32 1.49 -0.76 -14.79
N GLY A 33 2.78 -1.01 -14.95
CA GLY A 33 3.85 -0.11 -14.55
C GLY A 33 5.20 -0.61 -15.03
N GLU A 34 6.28 -0.08 -14.46
CA GLU A 34 7.65 -0.45 -14.75
C GLU A 34 8.40 -0.89 -13.50
N VAL A 35 9.40 -1.75 -13.66
CA VAL A 35 10.33 -2.15 -12.59
C VAL A 35 11.64 -1.41 -12.80
N ARG A 36 12.08 -0.67 -11.79
CA ARG A 36 13.39 -0.04 -11.74
C ARG A 36 14.27 -0.71 -10.70
N THR A 37 15.47 -1.08 -11.07
CA THR A 37 16.51 -1.50 -10.12
C THR A 37 17.43 -0.34 -9.86
N VAL A 38 17.57 0.06 -8.59
CA VAL A 38 18.44 1.14 -8.14
C VAL A 38 19.45 0.59 -7.13
N HIS A 39 20.70 0.97 -7.24
CA HIS A 39 21.70 0.66 -6.23
C HIS A 39 21.60 1.64 -5.07
N SER A 40 21.43 1.15 -3.85
CA SER A 40 21.45 1.95 -2.64
C SER A 40 22.84 1.95 -2.01
N SER A 41 23.44 3.11 -1.89
CA SER A 41 24.71 3.28 -1.17
C SER A 41 24.53 3.18 0.34
N VAL A 42 23.34 3.52 0.86
CA VAL A 42 22.99 3.41 2.27
C VAL A 42 22.82 1.96 2.70
N LEU A 43 22.16 1.15 1.86
CA LEU A 43 21.85 -0.25 2.16
C LEU A 43 22.90 -1.22 1.60
N HIS A 44 23.85 -0.74 0.75
CA HIS A 44 24.86 -1.52 0.06
C HIS A 44 24.29 -2.68 -0.76
N GLU A 45 23.12 -2.46 -1.40
CA GLU A 45 22.44 -3.47 -2.19
C GLU A 45 21.55 -2.84 -3.29
N ASP A 46 21.12 -3.67 -4.22
CA ASP A 46 20.17 -3.26 -5.25
C ASP A 46 18.73 -3.41 -4.74
N ARG A 47 17.92 -2.37 -4.97
CA ARG A 47 16.50 -2.33 -4.61
C ARG A 47 15.65 -2.29 -5.87
N LYS A 48 14.58 -3.09 -5.89
CA LYS A 48 13.56 -3.04 -6.94
C LYS A 48 12.44 -2.10 -6.52
N LEU A 49 12.14 -1.17 -7.41
CA LEU A 49 11.03 -0.23 -7.29
C LEU A 49 10.02 -0.53 -8.39
N ASN A 50 8.79 -0.79 -8.01
CA ASN A 50 7.68 -0.99 -8.93
C ASN A 50 6.95 0.35 -9.07
N ILE A 51 7.12 1.01 -10.21
CA ILE A 51 6.55 2.34 -10.45
C ILE A 51 5.29 2.21 -11.28
N VAL A 52 4.18 2.74 -10.76
CA VAL A 52 2.93 2.85 -11.50
C VAL A 52 2.59 4.31 -11.68
N LEU A 53 2.56 4.75 -12.93
CA LEU A 53 2.17 6.10 -13.30
C LEU A 53 0.66 6.15 -13.56
N PRO A 54 0.01 7.30 -13.36
CA PRO A 54 -1.36 7.51 -13.78
C PRO A 54 -1.56 7.19 -15.27
N TYR A 55 -2.75 6.72 -15.64
CA TYR A 55 -3.05 6.41 -17.04
C TYR A 55 -2.86 7.63 -17.97
N THR A 56 -3.18 8.85 -17.47
CA THR A 56 -3.01 10.11 -18.20
C THR A 56 -1.76 10.87 -17.77
N TYR A 57 -0.69 10.13 -17.38
CA TYR A 57 0.53 10.76 -16.91
C TYR A 57 1.08 11.80 -17.89
N ASP A 58 1.34 12.99 -17.36
CA ASP A 58 1.90 14.14 -18.08
C ASP A 58 3.08 14.68 -17.29
N ALA A 59 4.28 14.57 -17.86
CA ALA A 59 5.52 15.02 -17.22
C ALA A 59 5.55 16.53 -16.89
N SER A 60 4.62 17.31 -17.44
CA SER A 60 4.48 18.74 -17.11
C SER A 60 3.72 18.97 -15.80
N LYS A 61 2.93 18.00 -15.34
CA LYS A 61 2.11 18.10 -14.13
C LYS A 61 2.86 17.53 -12.92
N ALA A 62 2.55 18.06 -11.73
CA ALA A 62 3.10 17.57 -10.46
C ALA A 62 2.07 16.64 -9.76
N TYR A 63 2.55 15.48 -9.34
CA TYR A 63 1.73 14.43 -8.76
C TYR A 63 2.05 14.16 -7.29
N PRO A 64 1.08 13.82 -6.45
CA PRO A 64 1.33 13.19 -5.16
C PRO A 64 1.94 11.79 -5.36
N VAL A 65 2.65 11.29 -4.35
CA VAL A 65 3.34 10.00 -4.40
C VAL A 65 2.88 9.09 -3.27
N ILE A 66 2.48 7.87 -3.59
CA ILE A 66 2.27 6.80 -2.62
C ILE A 66 3.52 5.92 -2.59
N TYR A 67 4.19 5.87 -1.44
CA TYR A 67 5.24 4.90 -1.14
C TYR A 67 4.60 3.70 -0.45
N LEU A 68 4.59 2.57 -1.14
CA LEU A 68 3.98 1.33 -0.67
C LEU A 68 5.05 0.38 -0.18
N LEU A 69 5.06 0.09 1.10
CA LEU A 69 5.84 -1.00 1.68
C LEU A 69 5.21 -2.34 1.28
N ASP A 70 6.00 -3.43 1.29
CA ASP A 70 5.56 -4.72 0.74
C ASP A 70 5.05 -4.58 -0.71
N GLY A 71 5.73 -3.73 -1.50
CA GLY A 71 5.28 -3.25 -2.80
C GLY A 71 5.70 -4.10 -3.99
N SER A 72 5.91 -5.41 -3.82
CA SER A 72 6.17 -6.34 -4.94
C SER A 72 4.89 -6.70 -5.68
N VAL A 73 5.04 -7.17 -6.92
CA VAL A 73 3.89 -7.58 -7.76
C VAL A 73 3.08 -8.73 -7.13
N ASN A 74 3.74 -9.62 -6.41
CA ASN A 74 3.14 -10.73 -5.68
C ASN A 74 2.81 -10.41 -4.21
N GLU A 75 2.91 -9.15 -3.81
CA GLU A 75 2.52 -8.62 -2.53
C GLU A 75 1.36 -7.61 -2.74
N ASP A 76 1.45 -6.40 -2.21
CA ASP A 76 0.32 -5.47 -2.14
C ASP A 76 0.17 -4.55 -3.36
N LEU A 77 1.15 -4.51 -4.29
CA LEU A 77 1.19 -3.56 -5.40
C LEU A 77 -0.08 -3.57 -6.26
N ILE A 78 -0.46 -4.76 -6.74
CA ILE A 78 -1.58 -4.89 -7.70
C ILE A 78 -2.88 -4.44 -7.06
N HIS A 79 -3.08 -4.84 -5.81
CA HIS A 79 -4.27 -4.50 -5.06
C HIS A 79 -4.38 -3.00 -4.81
N ILE A 80 -3.32 -2.37 -4.30
CA ILE A 80 -3.31 -0.91 -4.03
C ILE A 80 -3.45 -0.12 -5.33
N THR A 81 -2.81 -0.57 -6.41
CA THR A 81 -2.99 0.04 -7.73
C THR A 81 -4.45 -0.01 -8.20
N GLY A 82 -5.12 -1.14 -8.01
CA GLY A 82 -6.54 -1.29 -8.34
C GLY A 82 -7.45 -0.38 -7.50
N LEU A 83 -7.17 -0.24 -6.20
CA LEU A 83 -7.88 0.71 -5.34
C LEU A 83 -7.66 2.15 -5.80
N VAL A 84 -6.43 2.56 -6.05
CA VAL A 84 -6.11 3.90 -6.56
C VAL A 84 -6.86 4.18 -7.85
N GLN A 85 -6.86 3.25 -8.80
CA GLN A 85 -7.62 3.37 -10.05
C GLN A 85 -9.11 3.58 -9.77
N PHE A 86 -9.71 2.78 -8.91
CA PHE A 86 -11.12 2.87 -8.54
C PHE A 86 -11.46 4.24 -7.93
N TYR A 87 -10.66 4.69 -6.95
CA TYR A 87 -10.90 5.98 -6.28
C TYR A 87 -10.63 7.19 -7.17
N ASN A 88 -9.69 7.08 -8.11
CA ASN A 88 -9.46 8.09 -9.11
C ASN A 88 -10.63 8.21 -10.11
N MET A 89 -11.25 7.08 -10.50
CA MET A 89 -12.37 7.07 -11.44
C MET A 89 -13.71 7.46 -10.81
N GLN A 90 -13.97 7.07 -9.56
CA GLN A 90 -15.29 7.14 -8.94
C GLN A 90 -15.39 8.16 -7.81
N PHE A 91 -14.27 8.61 -7.28
CA PHE A 91 -14.20 9.53 -6.15
C PHE A 91 -13.36 10.76 -6.50
N ASN A 92 -13.18 11.64 -5.54
CA ASN A 92 -12.43 12.88 -5.75
C ASN A 92 -10.91 12.70 -5.47
N MET A 93 -10.38 11.51 -5.76
CA MET A 93 -8.94 11.25 -5.64
C MET A 93 -8.21 11.78 -6.87
N SER A 94 -7.21 12.62 -6.65
CA SER A 94 -6.33 13.05 -7.74
C SER A 94 -5.46 11.89 -8.24
N GLU A 95 -4.98 12.00 -9.47
CA GLU A 95 -3.99 11.09 -10.01
C GLU A 95 -2.73 11.09 -9.14
N VAL A 96 -2.15 9.91 -8.89
CA VAL A 96 -0.98 9.73 -8.04
C VAL A 96 0.03 8.80 -8.70
N ILE A 97 1.32 8.98 -8.38
CA ILE A 97 2.38 8.02 -8.70
C ILE A 97 2.45 7.01 -7.55
N ILE A 98 2.51 5.71 -7.86
CA ILE A 98 2.73 4.67 -6.86
C ILE A 98 4.17 4.18 -7.00
N VAL A 99 4.89 4.15 -5.89
CA VAL A 99 6.24 3.61 -5.74
C VAL A 99 6.16 2.40 -4.81
N GLY A 100 5.98 1.22 -5.38
CA GLY A 100 6.03 -0.03 -4.64
C GLY A 100 7.48 -0.42 -4.35
N ILE A 101 7.83 -0.50 -3.08
CA ILE A 101 9.18 -0.84 -2.62
C ILE A 101 9.21 -2.35 -2.38
N ALA A 102 9.90 -3.09 -3.26
CA ALA A 102 10.03 -4.52 -3.13
C ALA A 102 10.96 -4.89 -1.96
N ASN A 103 10.59 -5.94 -1.22
CA ASN A 103 11.40 -6.44 -0.13
C ASN A 103 12.66 -7.16 -0.64
N VAL A 104 13.79 -6.96 0.07
CA VAL A 104 15.00 -7.79 0.00
C VAL A 104 15.08 -8.62 1.27
N ASP A 105 15.13 -7.96 2.42
CA ASP A 105 14.98 -8.58 3.73
C ASP A 105 14.01 -7.75 4.58
N ARG A 106 12.76 -8.18 4.57
CA ARG A 106 11.65 -7.47 5.24
C ARG A 106 11.87 -7.35 6.75
N LYS A 107 12.41 -8.41 7.37
CA LYS A 107 12.65 -8.42 8.83
C LYS A 107 13.76 -7.44 9.21
N ARG A 108 14.83 -7.40 8.44
CA ARG A 108 15.93 -6.46 8.60
C ARG A 108 15.46 -5.02 8.46
N ASP A 109 14.75 -4.75 7.37
CA ASP A 109 14.42 -3.39 6.93
C ASP A 109 13.30 -2.75 7.75
N PHE A 110 12.36 -3.56 8.30
CA PHE A 110 11.14 -3.04 8.94
C PHE A 110 11.16 -3.11 10.46
N THR A 111 12.26 -3.57 11.06
CA THR A 111 12.37 -3.65 12.51
C THR A 111 13.62 -2.94 13.02
N PHE A 112 13.48 -2.21 14.09
CA PHE A 112 14.60 -1.62 14.82
C PHE A 112 15.24 -2.64 15.77
N HIS A 113 16.44 -2.33 16.24
CA HIS A 113 17.21 -3.20 17.13
C HIS A 113 16.42 -3.61 18.37
N THR A 114 16.61 -4.85 18.79
CA THR A 114 16.05 -5.42 20.02
C THR A 114 17.12 -6.22 20.79
N GLU A 115 17.10 -6.15 22.12
CA GLU A 115 17.92 -6.98 22.99
C GLU A 115 17.22 -8.28 23.41
N LEU A 116 15.97 -8.48 23.01
CA LEU A 116 15.17 -9.65 23.37
C LEU A 116 15.65 -10.88 22.59
N LYS A 117 16.23 -11.84 23.29
CA LYS A 117 16.86 -13.04 22.70
C LYS A 117 15.89 -13.87 21.83
N ASP A 118 14.63 -13.99 22.23
CA ASP A 118 13.63 -14.73 21.49
C ASP A 118 13.30 -14.03 20.15
N LEU A 119 13.24 -12.69 20.14
CA LEU A 119 13.07 -11.93 18.91
C LEU A 119 14.32 -12.02 18.03
N GLN A 120 15.52 -11.89 18.58
CA GLN A 120 16.75 -12.06 17.81
C GLN A 120 16.85 -13.45 17.17
N LYS A 121 16.39 -14.49 17.87
CA LYS A 121 16.34 -15.85 17.34
C LYS A 121 15.30 -16.02 16.22
N SER A 122 14.11 -15.44 16.39
CA SER A 122 13.00 -15.54 15.41
C SER A 122 13.17 -14.61 14.20
N TYR A 123 13.91 -13.52 14.39
CA TYR A 123 14.19 -12.48 13.41
C TYR A 123 15.70 -12.20 13.36
N PRO A 124 16.52 -13.14 12.87
CA PRO A 124 17.99 -13.08 13.00
C PRO A 124 18.63 -11.90 12.23
N THR A 125 17.94 -11.32 11.26
CA THR A 125 18.41 -10.19 10.48
C THR A 125 17.86 -8.84 10.95
N THR A 126 17.10 -8.81 12.03
CA THR A 126 16.44 -7.60 12.56
C THR A 126 17.40 -6.47 12.92
N GLY A 127 16.89 -5.25 13.03
CA GLY A 127 17.57 -4.15 13.70
C GLY A 127 18.16 -3.09 12.77
N HIS A 128 17.72 -3.00 11.52
CA HIS A 128 18.28 -2.07 10.55
C HIS A 128 17.23 -1.12 9.94
N SER A 129 16.09 -0.90 10.61
CA SER A 129 15.07 0.05 10.13
C SER A 129 15.61 1.47 10.01
N ASP A 130 16.57 1.88 10.82
CA ASP A 130 17.25 3.17 10.74
C ASP A 130 17.97 3.38 9.39
N ALA A 131 18.69 2.35 8.91
CA ALA A 131 19.32 2.38 7.59
C ALA A 131 18.26 2.44 6.48
N PHE A 132 17.16 1.69 6.61
CA PHE A 132 16.07 1.72 5.64
C PHE A 132 15.33 3.07 5.63
N ILE A 133 15.07 3.67 6.79
CA ILE A 133 14.51 5.03 6.89
C ILE A 133 15.45 6.05 6.24
N ARG A 134 16.75 5.92 6.47
CA ARG A 134 17.75 6.77 5.83
C ARG A 134 17.76 6.59 4.31
N PHE A 135 17.65 5.36 3.80
CA PHE A 135 17.48 5.10 2.36
C PHE A 135 16.25 5.84 1.81
N LEU A 136 15.10 5.77 2.48
CA LEU A 136 13.89 6.50 2.07
C LEU A 136 14.14 8.01 2.01
N GLU A 137 14.83 8.57 3.03
CA GLU A 137 15.05 10.00 3.21
C GLU A 137 16.02 10.60 2.19
N ILE A 138 17.20 9.97 2.04
CA ILE A 138 18.30 10.61 1.31
C ILE A 138 18.58 10.00 -0.07
N GLU A 139 17.97 8.86 -0.40
CA GLU A 139 18.14 8.24 -1.72
C GLU A 139 16.83 8.11 -2.47
N LEU A 140 15.83 7.40 -1.92
CA LEU A 140 14.60 7.07 -2.65
C LEU A 140 13.74 8.30 -2.95
N GLN A 141 13.39 9.11 -1.95
CA GLN A 141 12.56 10.30 -2.19
C GLN A 141 13.24 11.31 -3.12
N PRO A 142 14.52 11.64 -2.95
CA PRO A 142 15.25 12.49 -3.91
C PRO A 142 15.28 11.91 -5.32
N TYR A 143 15.50 10.59 -5.47
CA TYR A 143 15.47 9.91 -6.77
C TYR A 143 14.10 10.03 -7.46
N ILE A 144 13.01 9.82 -6.73
CA ILE A 144 11.66 9.96 -7.27
C ILE A 144 11.38 11.42 -7.68
N LYS A 145 11.75 12.39 -6.85
CA LYS A 145 11.61 13.82 -7.16
C LYS A 145 12.45 14.27 -8.36
N ALA A 146 13.61 13.67 -8.57
CA ALA A 146 14.46 13.96 -9.72
C ALA A 146 13.95 13.30 -11.01
N THR A 147 13.28 12.15 -10.90
CA THR A 147 12.80 11.37 -12.04
C THR A 147 11.41 11.80 -12.51
N TYR A 148 10.54 12.16 -11.58
CA TYR A 148 9.14 12.51 -11.83
C TYR A 148 8.82 13.88 -11.21
N LYS A 149 7.96 14.64 -11.87
CA LYS A 149 7.48 15.89 -11.28
C LYS A 149 6.46 15.60 -10.19
N THR A 150 6.87 15.74 -8.93
CA THR A 150 6.05 15.48 -7.76
C THR A 150 5.68 16.77 -7.03
N ASN A 151 4.57 16.74 -6.29
CA ASN A 151 4.21 17.79 -5.33
C ASN A 151 4.60 17.36 -3.90
N ASP A 152 4.24 18.17 -2.89
CA ASP A 152 4.60 17.94 -1.49
C ASP A 152 3.72 16.90 -0.79
N THR A 153 2.73 16.33 -1.48
CA THR A 153 1.85 15.31 -0.91
C THR A 153 2.48 13.93 -1.09
N SER A 154 2.81 13.30 0.01
CA SER A 154 3.40 11.96 0.03
C SER A 154 2.72 11.08 1.04
N TYR A 155 2.42 9.84 0.64
CA TYR A 155 1.79 8.82 1.46
C TYR A 155 2.78 7.71 1.74
N ILE A 156 2.75 7.17 2.97
CA ILE A 156 3.35 5.87 3.26
C ILE A 156 2.23 4.90 3.66
N ILE A 157 2.22 3.73 3.04
CA ILE A 157 1.29 2.64 3.35
C ILE A 157 2.08 1.45 3.85
N GLY A 158 1.74 0.94 5.04
CA GLY A 158 2.37 -0.25 5.59
C GLY A 158 1.47 -1.03 6.52
N GLN A 159 1.55 -2.36 6.42
CA GLN A 159 0.85 -3.30 7.30
C GLN A 159 1.84 -4.11 8.14
N SER A 160 1.43 -4.51 9.34
CA SER A 160 2.21 -5.42 10.19
C SER A 160 3.59 -4.83 10.55
N LEU A 161 4.70 -5.48 10.19
CA LEU A 161 6.04 -4.89 10.32
C LEU A 161 6.21 -3.63 9.46
N GLY A 162 5.55 -3.54 8.28
CA GLY A 162 5.48 -2.30 7.51
C GLY A 162 4.74 -1.19 8.25
N GLY A 163 3.68 -1.55 9.01
CA GLY A 163 2.98 -0.64 9.91
C GLY A 163 3.85 -0.20 11.11
N LEU A 164 4.69 -1.10 11.63
CA LEU A 164 5.70 -0.78 12.66
C LEU A 164 6.69 0.25 12.12
N LEU A 165 7.27 0.02 10.94
CA LEU A 165 8.19 0.95 10.30
C LEU A 165 7.53 2.30 10.02
N ALA A 166 6.31 2.32 9.47
CA ALA A 166 5.58 3.55 9.23
C ALA A 166 5.32 4.33 10.55
N THR A 167 5.05 3.61 11.65
CA THR A 167 4.91 4.21 12.98
C THR A 167 6.25 4.75 13.50
N GLU A 168 7.34 4.02 13.29
CA GLU A 168 8.68 4.49 13.65
C GLU A 168 9.05 5.78 12.93
N ILE A 169 8.78 5.86 11.63
CA ILE A 169 8.98 7.08 10.83
C ILE A 169 8.10 8.21 11.37
N LEU A 170 6.82 7.96 11.59
CA LEU A 170 5.88 8.95 12.15
C LEU A 170 6.39 9.54 13.46
N LEU A 171 6.96 8.72 14.33
CA LEU A 171 7.40 9.17 15.66
C LEU A 171 8.79 9.81 15.65
N LYS A 172 9.71 9.37 14.79
CA LYS A 172 11.12 9.82 14.78
C LYS A 172 11.46 10.81 13.66
N LYS A 173 10.77 10.71 12.50
CA LYS A 173 11.03 11.48 11.28
C LYS A 173 9.71 11.91 10.60
N PRO A 174 8.80 12.60 11.31
CA PRO A 174 7.45 12.90 10.81
C PRO A 174 7.42 13.76 9.55
N GLU A 175 8.53 14.41 9.22
CA GLU A 175 8.68 15.25 8.02
C GLU A 175 8.78 14.45 6.72
N LEU A 176 9.07 13.15 6.76
CA LEU A 176 9.27 12.35 5.55
C LEU A 176 7.98 12.16 4.75
N PHE A 177 6.83 12.14 5.42
CA PHE A 177 5.55 11.97 4.75
C PHE A 177 4.51 12.95 5.26
N SER A 178 3.57 13.31 4.39
CA SER A 178 2.40 14.10 4.79
C SER A 178 1.22 13.23 5.23
N HIS A 179 1.18 11.96 4.78
CA HIS A 179 0.09 11.02 5.05
C HIS A 179 0.64 9.65 5.46
N TYR A 180 0.19 9.16 6.59
CA TYR A 180 0.56 7.86 7.16
C TYR A 180 -0.67 6.95 7.19
N LEU A 181 -0.68 5.88 6.42
CA LEU A 181 -1.73 4.86 6.40
C LEU A 181 -1.17 3.59 7.04
N ILE A 182 -1.40 3.46 8.34
CA ILE A 182 -0.82 2.45 9.22
C ILE A 182 -1.86 1.38 9.50
N VAL A 183 -1.63 0.17 8.98
CA VAL A 183 -2.57 -0.94 9.09
C VAL A 183 -1.99 -2.01 10.00
N SER A 184 -2.72 -2.35 11.06
CA SER A 184 -2.35 -3.43 11.99
C SER A 184 -0.87 -3.43 12.36
N PRO A 185 -0.33 -2.32 12.91
CA PRO A 185 1.10 -2.19 13.16
C PRO A 185 1.57 -3.17 14.24
N SER A 186 2.72 -3.82 14.01
CA SER A 186 3.34 -4.77 14.95
C SER A 186 4.02 -4.06 16.13
N LEU A 187 3.27 -3.23 16.87
CA LEU A 187 3.81 -2.40 17.97
C LEU A 187 4.24 -3.21 19.21
N TRP A 188 3.88 -4.48 19.27
CA TRP A 188 4.37 -5.44 20.26
C TRP A 188 5.89 -5.68 20.16
N TRP A 189 6.51 -5.27 19.04
CA TRP A 189 7.94 -5.41 18.82
C TRP A 189 8.75 -4.81 19.98
N ASP A 190 9.79 -5.54 20.41
CA ASP A 190 10.70 -5.15 21.48
C ASP A 190 9.96 -4.74 22.77
N ASN A 191 9.00 -5.56 23.21
CA ASN A 191 8.13 -5.27 24.37
C ASN A 191 7.47 -3.88 24.29
N GLU A 192 6.94 -3.52 23.15
CA GLU A 192 6.24 -2.23 22.93
C GLU A 192 7.15 -0.99 23.18
N SER A 193 8.47 -1.13 23.01
CA SER A 193 9.42 -0.07 23.36
C SER A 193 9.20 1.23 22.60
N LEU A 194 8.81 1.14 21.30
CA LEU A 194 8.46 2.30 20.48
C LEU A 194 7.21 3.00 21.01
N LEU A 195 6.18 2.23 21.35
CA LEU A 195 4.92 2.76 21.89
C LEU A 195 5.14 3.45 23.25
N LYS A 196 5.97 2.85 24.11
CA LYS A 196 6.36 3.46 25.42
C LYS A 196 7.06 4.81 25.26
N GLN A 197 7.81 5.00 24.17
CA GLN A 197 8.50 6.25 23.86
C GLN A 197 7.60 7.27 23.12
N ALA A 198 6.42 6.87 22.63
CA ALA A 198 5.61 7.69 21.74
C ALA A 198 5.29 9.08 22.32
N LYS A 199 4.92 9.17 23.59
CA LYS A 199 4.62 10.44 24.24
C LYS A 199 5.79 11.43 24.19
N ASP A 200 6.99 10.97 24.51
CA ASP A 200 8.18 11.83 24.56
C ASP A 200 8.66 12.23 23.15
N LEU A 201 8.53 11.32 22.19
CA LEU A 201 8.83 11.58 20.78
C LEU A 201 7.86 12.61 20.20
N LEU A 202 6.55 12.43 20.44
CA LEU A 202 5.52 13.36 19.99
C LEU A 202 5.67 14.75 20.61
N ALA A 203 6.07 14.83 21.88
CA ALA A 203 6.28 16.12 22.55
C ALA A 203 7.39 16.97 21.90
N LYS A 204 8.37 16.33 21.26
CA LYS A 204 9.50 16.98 20.58
C LYS A 204 9.17 17.43 19.15
N GLN A 205 8.09 16.92 18.56
CA GLN A 205 7.71 17.26 17.19
C GLN A 205 7.06 18.65 17.11
N SER A 206 7.30 19.36 16.01
CA SER A 206 6.55 20.56 15.65
C SER A 206 5.12 20.20 15.23
N ASP A 207 4.19 21.14 15.37
CA ASP A 207 2.84 21.03 14.82
C ASP A 207 2.88 21.34 13.31
N ARG A 208 2.61 20.34 12.50
CA ARG A 208 2.66 20.42 11.03
C ARG A 208 1.43 19.77 10.41
N GLU A 209 1.07 20.19 9.20
CA GLU A 209 0.03 19.56 8.40
C GLU A 209 0.39 18.09 8.17
N MET A 210 -0.46 17.17 8.67
CA MET A 210 -0.25 15.74 8.54
C MET A 210 -1.56 14.98 8.72
N TYR A 211 -1.72 13.90 7.98
CA TYR A 211 -2.81 12.95 8.14
C TYR A 211 -2.28 11.60 8.63
N VAL A 212 -2.86 11.09 9.70
CA VAL A 212 -2.53 9.78 10.25
C VAL A 212 -3.79 8.94 10.32
N TYR A 213 -3.79 7.83 9.62
CA TYR A 213 -4.81 6.81 9.71
C TYR A 213 -4.22 5.55 10.33
N VAL A 214 -4.87 5.04 11.37
CA VAL A 214 -4.49 3.79 12.02
C VAL A 214 -5.69 2.86 12.01
N SER A 215 -5.48 1.61 11.67
CA SER A 215 -6.52 0.57 11.72
C SER A 215 -6.02 -0.71 12.33
N VAL A 216 -6.96 -1.52 12.83
CA VAL A 216 -6.70 -2.87 13.34
C VAL A 216 -7.94 -3.75 13.16
N GLY A 217 -7.74 -5.05 12.96
CA GLY A 217 -8.81 -6.02 12.81
C GLY A 217 -9.41 -6.46 14.15
N GLY A 218 -10.71 -6.64 14.17
CA GLY A 218 -11.43 -7.14 15.37
C GLY A 218 -11.13 -8.59 15.71
N LYS A 219 -10.69 -9.37 14.70
CA LYS A 219 -10.31 -10.80 14.84
C LYS A 219 -8.81 -11.01 14.99
N GLU A 220 -8.04 -9.93 15.20
CA GLU A 220 -6.61 -10.00 15.50
C GLU A 220 -6.35 -10.24 16.99
N ASP A 221 -5.11 -10.58 17.32
CA ASP A 221 -4.65 -10.73 18.70
C ASP A 221 -4.95 -9.49 19.53
N LYS A 222 -5.28 -9.70 20.82
CA LYS A 222 -5.64 -8.59 21.72
C LYS A 222 -4.54 -7.56 21.89
N ILE A 223 -3.28 -8.00 21.81
CA ILE A 223 -2.14 -7.07 21.87
C ILE A 223 -2.15 -6.12 20.67
N MET A 224 -2.39 -6.61 19.45
CA MET A 224 -2.47 -5.77 18.27
C MET A 224 -3.55 -4.70 18.38
N GLN A 225 -4.73 -5.12 18.88
CA GLN A 225 -5.87 -4.21 19.09
C GLN A 225 -5.60 -3.17 20.19
N LYS A 226 -4.95 -3.59 21.28
CA LYS A 226 -4.56 -2.73 22.39
C LYS A 226 -3.55 -1.68 21.92
N ASP A 227 -2.47 -2.13 21.32
CA ASP A 227 -1.35 -1.29 20.94
C ASP A 227 -1.73 -0.24 19.88
N ALA A 228 -2.56 -0.62 18.90
CA ALA A 228 -3.09 0.34 17.92
C ALA A 228 -3.94 1.45 18.57
N LYS A 229 -4.77 1.09 19.56
CA LYS A 229 -5.56 2.07 20.32
C LYS A 229 -4.69 2.97 21.18
N GLU A 230 -3.65 2.42 21.81
CA GLU A 230 -2.71 3.19 22.62
C GLU A 230 -1.89 4.18 21.78
N LEU A 231 -1.44 3.77 20.58
CA LEU A 231 -0.80 4.69 19.63
C LEU A 231 -1.72 5.88 19.30
N VAL A 232 -2.97 5.60 18.95
CA VAL A 232 -3.95 6.65 18.63
C VAL A 232 -4.24 7.54 19.82
N ALA A 233 -4.32 6.98 21.03
CA ALA A 233 -4.49 7.75 22.25
C ALA A 233 -3.30 8.69 22.48
N ALA A 234 -2.06 8.22 22.30
CA ALA A 234 -0.85 9.04 22.40
C ALA A 234 -0.82 10.16 21.36
N LEU A 235 -1.15 9.87 20.10
CA LEU A 235 -1.22 10.86 19.02
C LEU A 235 -2.25 11.98 19.34
N ARG A 236 -3.44 11.61 19.80
CA ARG A 236 -4.49 12.58 20.17
C ARG A 236 -4.12 13.39 21.40
N ALA A 237 -3.48 12.76 22.40
CA ALA A 237 -3.02 13.44 23.61
C ALA A 237 -1.89 14.45 23.35
N ALA A 238 -1.13 14.30 22.27
CA ALA A 238 -0.12 15.27 21.85
C ALA A 238 -0.71 16.62 21.41
N ASN A 239 -2.02 16.67 21.17
CA ASN A 239 -2.81 17.89 20.90
C ASN A 239 -2.19 18.80 19.83
N LYS A 240 -1.92 18.24 18.65
CA LYS A 240 -1.36 18.96 17.50
C LYS A 240 -2.49 19.31 16.51
N PRO A 241 -3.00 20.55 16.51
CA PRO A 241 -4.22 20.92 15.77
C PRO A 241 -4.09 20.82 14.25
N LYS A 242 -2.88 20.82 13.68
CA LYS A 242 -2.64 20.63 12.26
C LYS A 242 -2.61 19.14 11.85
N GLN A 243 -2.66 18.24 12.82
CA GLN A 243 -2.67 16.80 12.55
C GLN A 243 -4.10 16.27 12.59
N LYS A 244 -4.51 15.64 11.50
CA LYS A 244 -5.78 14.90 11.44
C LYS A 244 -5.51 13.41 11.71
N ILE A 245 -6.17 12.87 12.75
CA ILE A 245 -5.95 11.49 13.20
C ILE A 245 -7.27 10.73 13.13
N ASP A 246 -7.31 9.71 12.26
CA ASP A 246 -8.39 8.77 12.14
C ASP A 246 -7.98 7.39 12.67
N PHE A 247 -8.92 6.73 13.36
CA PHE A 247 -8.79 5.35 13.81
C PHE A 247 -9.98 4.53 13.34
N LEU A 248 -9.71 3.30 12.90
CA LEU A 248 -10.76 2.36 12.51
C LEU A 248 -10.46 0.95 13.05
N LEU A 249 -11.40 0.43 13.85
CA LEU A 249 -11.49 -1.00 14.13
C LEU A 249 -12.37 -1.65 13.07
N LEU A 250 -11.86 -2.66 12.39
CA LEU A 250 -12.58 -3.46 11.39
C LEU A 250 -13.01 -4.80 12.01
N PRO A 251 -14.26 -4.93 12.51
CA PRO A 251 -14.64 -6.04 13.39
C PRO A 251 -14.52 -7.41 12.74
N GLU A 252 -14.76 -7.49 11.44
CA GLU A 252 -14.76 -8.75 10.68
C GLU A 252 -13.39 -9.15 10.15
N GLU A 253 -12.41 -8.24 10.18
CA GLU A 253 -11.10 -8.47 9.61
C GLU A 253 -10.14 -9.12 10.62
N ASN A 254 -9.27 -9.98 10.11
CA ASN A 254 -8.10 -10.51 10.79
C ASN A 254 -6.82 -9.93 10.16
N HIS A 255 -5.66 -10.34 10.68
CA HIS A 255 -4.36 -9.83 10.24
C HIS A 255 -4.06 -10.05 8.74
N ALA A 256 -4.59 -11.13 8.15
CA ALA A 256 -4.35 -11.47 6.75
C ALA A 256 -5.32 -10.78 5.78
N THR A 257 -6.49 -10.34 6.26
CA THR A 257 -7.56 -9.83 5.38
C THR A 257 -7.74 -8.33 5.46
N ILE A 258 -7.19 -7.68 6.48
CA ILE A 258 -7.52 -6.28 6.82
C ILE A 258 -7.05 -5.25 5.79
N LEU A 259 -5.93 -5.45 5.11
CA LEU A 259 -5.31 -4.40 4.29
C LEU A 259 -6.28 -3.82 3.25
N HIS A 260 -6.97 -4.68 2.52
CA HIS A 260 -7.89 -4.27 1.46
C HIS A 260 -8.97 -3.32 1.95
N GLN A 261 -9.71 -3.78 2.97
CA GLN A 261 -10.81 -3.01 3.52
C GLN A 261 -10.29 -1.74 4.20
N SER A 262 -9.18 -1.84 4.91
CA SER A 262 -8.57 -0.73 5.62
C SER A 262 -8.18 0.42 4.68
N ILE A 263 -7.46 0.14 3.59
CA ILE A 263 -7.03 1.21 2.66
C ILE A 263 -8.23 1.78 1.91
N SER A 264 -9.23 0.94 1.56
CA SER A 264 -10.48 1.44 0.99
C SER A 264 -11.18 2.42 1.94
N GLU A 265 -11.27 2.10 3.24
CA GLU A 265 -11.86 3.00 4.23
C GLU A 265 -11.02 4.28 4.46
N ALA A 266 -9.68 4.19 4.43
CA ALA A 266 -8.81 5.35 4.49
C ALA A 266 -9.05 6.29 3.30
N PHE A 267 -9.14 5.74 2.09
CA PHE A 267 -9.40 6.53 0.88
C PHE A 267 -10.80 7.16 0.88
N LYS A 268 -11.84 6.48 1.37
CA LYS A 268 -13.17 7.09 1.56
C LYS A 268 -13.13 8.33 2.47
N LYS A 269 -12.33 8.29 3.52
CA LYS A 269 -12.16 9.43 4.45
C LYS A 269 -11.37 10.58 3.82
N LEU A 270 -10.35 10.27 3.04
CA LEU A 270 -9.51 11.25 2.36
C LEU A 270 -10.19 11.85 1.14
N PHE A 271 -10.89 11.04 0.39
CA PHE A 271 -11.49 11.37 -0.90
C PHE A 271 -12.98 11.02 -0.91
N PRO A 272 -13.82 11.76 -0.15
CA PRO A 272 -15.24 11.45 -0.08
C PRO A 272 -15.89 11.56 -1.46
N TYR A 273 -16.85 10.66 -1.71
CA TYR A 273 -17.68 10.74 -2.91
C TYR A 273 -18.44 12.07 -2.91
N LYS A 274 -18.43 12.75 -4.05
CA LYS A 274 -19.26 13.95 -4.29
C LYS A 274 -20.21 13.60 -5.40
N GLU A 275 -21.51 13.67 -5.12
CA GLU A 275 -22.52 13.69 -6.18
C GLU A 275 -22.32 14.97 -7.02
N ASN A 276 -22.19 14.78 -8.33
CA ASN A 276 -22.07 15.87 -9.30
C ASN A 276 -23.45 16.48 -9.60
#